data_089346ae6bbf2a2d3b755b4b0fc8ae67
#
_entry.id   089346ae6bbf2a2d3b755b4b0fc8ae67
#
_cell.length_a   1.000
_cell.length_b   1.000
_cell.length_c   1.000
_cell.angle_alpha   90.00
_cell.angle_beta   90.00
_cell.angle_gamma   90.00
#
_symmetry.space_group_name_H-M   'P 1'
#
loop_
_entity.id
_entity.type
_entity.pdbx_description
1 polymer ?
#
loop_
_entity_poly.entity_id
_entity_poly.type
_entity_poly.pdbx_seq_one_letter_code
_entity_poly.pdbx_strand_id
1 'polypeptide(L)'
;MLIARHCRRIVFCSFALLPLFVVALSGTPSFAEQANPTAKMKVLYHVDSKDPDVAKYALALIHKHIEAEGGQQHIDIKLVIHGPALPLFEKDKIDPELKKKFDLILEDGAHAEMCQVSMKIFGKSLEDLLPGLEPTLHPVAVKRIADLQSQGYLYIKP
;
A
#
# COMPACT_ATOMS: atom_id res chain seq x y z
N MET A 1 31.64 44.94 88.09
CA MET A 1 30.36 45.62 88.10
C MET A 1 29.52 44.90 87.01
N LEU A 2 28.75 43.94 87.48
CA LEU A 2 27.29 43.77 87.41
C LEU A 2 26.76 44.17 85.99
N ILE A 3 26.04 43.39 85.25
CA ILE A 3 24.74 42.78 85.55
C ILE A 3 24.42 41.69 84.56
N ALA A 4 23.91 40.58 85.01
CA ALA A 4 23.28 39.49 84.28
C ALA A 4 21.98 39.93 83.57
N ARG A 5 21.54 39.19 82.56
CA ARG A 5 20.15 38.79 82.42
C ARG A 5 19.90 37.88 81.18
N HIS A 6 19.49 36.73 81.50
CA HIS A 6 18.28 35.98 81.14
C HIS A 6 18.17 35.45 79.66
N CYS A 7 18.40 34.24 79.67
CA CYS A 7 17.77 33.10 78.96
C CYS A 7 16.42 33.41 78.30
N ARG A 8 16.32 33.07 76.97
CA ARG A 8 15.07 32.55 76.41
C ARG A 8 15.39 31.63 75.23
N ARG A 9 15.27 30.34 75.53
CA ARG A 9 15.30 29.28 74.46
C ARG A 9 14.05 29.43 73.65
N ILE A 10 14.20 29.65 72.35
CA ILE A 10 13.16 29.50 71.36
C ILE A 10 13.47 28.21 70.56
N VAL A 11 12.61 27.21 70.77
CA VAL A 11 12.61 25.96 70.08
C VAL A 11 12.00 26.23 68.65
N PHE A 12 12.81 26.28 67.65
CA PHE A 12 12.30 26.29 66.30
C PHE A 12 12.02 24.85 65.86
N CYS A 13 10.70 24.54 65.75
CA CYS A 13 10.19 23.33 65.12
C CYS A 13 10.40 23.47 63.66
N SER A 14 11.44 22.80 63.12
CA SER A 14 11.64 22.67 61.66
C SER A 14 10.58 21.73 61.09
N PHE A 15 9.57 22.29 60.48
CA PHE A 15 8.69 21.56 59.59
C PHE A 15 9.44 21.28 58.30
N ALA A 16 9.88 20.04 58.10
CA ALA A 16 10.41 19.57 56.82
C ALA A 16 9.25 19.43 55.83
N LEU A 17 9.12 20.39 54.92
CA LEU A 17 8.28 20.26 53.73
C LEU A 17 8.94 19.29 52.76
N LEU A 18 8.39 18.09 52.65
CA LEU A 18 8.71 17.15 51.54
C LEU A 18 8.08 17.72 50.25
N PRO A 19 8.85 17.95 49.18
CA PRO A 19 8.26 18.26 47.89
C PRO A 19 7.63 17.00 47.31
N LEU A 20 6.31 17.04 47.14
CA LEU A 20 5.56 16.01 46.40
C LEU A 20 5.95 16.12 44.94
N PHE A 21 6.81 15.20 44.48
CA PHE A 21 7.20 15.10 43.07
C PHE A 21 6.02 14.47 42.29
N VAL A 22 5.17 15.30 41.73
CA VAL A 22 4.12 14.87 40.82
C VAL A 22 4.80 14.49 39.49
N VAL A 23 5.04 13.19 39.31
CA VAL A 23 5.43 12.66 37.99
C VAL A 23 4.21 12.76 37.10
N ALA A 24 4.15 13.81 36.28
CA ALA A 24 3.21 13.88 35.17
C ALA A 24 3.59 12.82 34.12
N LEU A 25 2.87 11.69 34.09
CA LEU A 25 2.91 10.77 32.99
C LEU A 25 2.32 11.53 31.77
N SER A 26 3.21 12.10 30.95
CA SER A 26 2.88 12.62 29.65
C SER A 26 2.57 11.42 28.75
N GLY A 27 1.34 10.93 28.78
CA GLY A 27 0.84 10.01 27.77
C GLY A 27 0.89 10.73 26.42
N THR A 28 1.85 10.33 25.57
CA THR A 28 1.84 10.74 24.16
C THR A 28 0.52 10.27 23.55
N PRO A 29 -0.31 11.14 22.99
CA PRO A 29 -1.46 10.67 22.23
C PRO A 29 -0.95 9.83 21.08
N SER A 30 -1.21 8.52 21.12
CA SER A 30 -1.08 7.66 19.95
C SER A 30 -2.11 8.19 18.94
N PHE A 31 -1.65 8.95 17.96
CA PHE A 31 -2.45 9.22 16.78
C PHE A 31 -2.61 7.88 16.04
N ALA A 32 -3.63 7.12 16.41
CA ALA A 32 -4.18 6.15 15.49
C ALA A 32 -4.63 6.98 14.28
N GLU A 33 -3.88 6.87 13.18
CA GLU A 33 -4.27 7.42 11.88
C GLU A 33 -5.69 6.94 11.61
N GLN A 34 -6.66 7.85 11.76
CA GLN A 34 -8.05 7.57 11.41
C GLN A 34 -8.07 7.36 9.91
N ALA A 35 -8.14 6.09 9.49
CA ALA A 35 -8.36 5.73 8.09
C ALA A 35 -9.57 6.54 7.59
N ASN A 36 -9.35 7.38 6.59
CA ASN A 36 -10.44 8.13 5.96
C ASN A 36 -11.45 7.12 5.40
N PRO A 37 -12.69 7.05 5.90
CA PRO A 37 -13.65 6.02 5.50
C PRO A 37 -14.05 6.09 4.02
N THR A 38 -13.60 7.11 3.28
CA THR A 38 -13.81 7.30 1.84
C THR A 38 -12.57 6.98 1.01
N ALA A 39 -11.42 6.65 1.62
CA ALA A 39 -10.22 6.33 0.88
C ALA A 39 -10.31 4.88 0.37
N LYS A 40 -10.17 4.70 -0.95
CA LYS A 40 -10.10 3.36 -1.55
C LYS A 40 -8.87 2.60 -1.06
N MET A 41 -9.02 1.30 -0.79
CA MET A 41 -7.88 0.40 -0.63
C MET A 41 -7.08 0.38 -1.92
N LYS A 42 -5.75 0.58 -1.84
CA LYS A 42 -4.87 0.57 -3.01
C LYS A 42 -4.11 -0.74 -3.08
N VAL A 43 -4.25 -1.47 -4.19
CA VAL A 43 -3.60 -2.78 -4.35
C VAL A 43 -2.93 -2.88 -5.71
N LEU A 44 -1.69 -3.35 -5.68
CA LEU A 44 -0.88 -3.64 -6.85
C LEU A 44 -0.72 -5.15 -7.01
N TYR A 45 -1.26 -5.68 -8.11
CA TYR A 45 -0.99 -7.04 -8.56
C TYR A 45 0.15 -7.04 -9.57
N HIS A 46 1.03 -8.05 -9.48
CA HIS A 46 2.20 -8.16 -10.33
C HIS A 46 2.24 -9.53 -11.02
N VAL A 47 2.29 -9.53 -12.36
CA VAL A 47 2.35 -10.76 -13.19
C VAL A 47 3.58 -10.69 -14.11
N ASP A 48 4.52 -11.63 -13.92
CA ASP A 48 5.75 -11.75 -14.70
C ASP A 48 6.04 -13.19 -15.16
N SER A 49 5.15 -14.13 -14.87
CA SER A 49 5.32 -15.54 -15.25
C SER A 49 4.85 -15.79 -16.68
N LYS A 50 5.57 -16.66 -17.40
CA LYS A 50 5.14 -17.20 -18.71
C LYS A 50 4.05 -18.27 -18.61
N ASP A 51 3.72 -18.72 -17.40
CA ASP A 51 2.72 -19.75 -17.15
C ASP A 51 1.33 -19.14 -17.23
N PRO A 52 0.47 -19.58 -18.18
CA PRO A 52 -0.88 -19.05 -18.32
C PRO A 52 -1.76 -19.32 -17.09
N ASP A 53 -1.52 -20.39 -16.33
CA ASP A 53 -2.31 -20.70 -15.14
C ASP A 53 -2.03 -19.70 -14.01
N VAL A 54 -0.80 -19.21 -13.89
CA VAL A 54 -0.45 -18.12 -12.96
C VAL A 54 -1.18 -16.83 -13.35
N ALA A 55 -1.22 -16.49 -14.63
CA ALA A 55 -1.93 -15.32 -15.12
C ALA A 55 -3.45 -15.45 -14.88
N LYS A 56 -4.06 -16.58 -15.22
CA LYS A 56 -5.47 -16.86 -14.97
C LYS A 56 -5.83 -16.78 -13.50
N TYR A 57 -4.96 -17.32 -12.62
CA TYR A 57 -5.14 -17.27 -11.19
C TYR A 57 -5.08 -15.83 -10.66
N ALA A 58 -4.09 -15.06 -11.11
CA ALA A 58 -3.97 -13.65 -10.75
C ALA A 58 -5.24 -12.84 -11.09
N LEU A 59 -5.76 -13.01 -12.32
CA LEU A 59 -6.98 -12.33 -12.76
C LEU A 59 -8.20 -12.76 -11.94
N ALA A 60 -8.30 -14.05 -11.59
CA ALA A 60 -9.38 -14.54 -10.73
C ALA A 60 -9.29 -13.95 -9.31
N LEU A 61 -8.08 -13.83 -8.76
CA LEU A 61 -7.87 -13.20 -7.45
C LEU A 61 -8.26 -11.72 -7.47
N ILE A 62 -7.91 -10.97 -8.52
CA ILE A 62 -8.29 -9.56 -8.68
C ILE A 62 -9.81 -9.41 -8.63
N HIS A 63 -10.54 -10.18 -9.44
CA HIS A 63 -12.01 -10.18 -9.44
C HIS A 63 -12.58 -10.45 -8.04
N LYS A 64 -12.12 -11.52 -7.37
CA LYS A 64 -12.57 -11.87 -6.03
C LYS A 64 -12.20 -10.82 -4.97
N HIS A 65 -11.08 -10.15 -5.12
CA HIS A 65 -10.69 -9.08 -4.22
C HIS A 65 -11.63 -7.86 -4.35
N ILE A 66 -11.95 -7.46 -5.59
CA ILE A 66 -12.91 -6.38 -5.84
C ILE A 66 -14.30 -6.72 -5.25
N GLU A 67 -14.79 -7.97 -5.45
CA GLU A 67 -16.04 -8.43 -4.85
C GLU A 67 -16.00 -8.37 -3.32
N ALA A 68 -14.91 -8.84 -2.71
CA ALA A 68 -14.74 -8.89 -1.25
C ALA A 68 -14.75 -7.49 -0.60
N GLU A 69 -14.21 -6.49 -1.30
CA GLU A 69 -14.21 -5.09 -0.86
C GLU A 69 -15.55 -4.38 -1.14
N GLY A 70 -16.51 -5.07 -1.76
CA GLY A 70 -17.83 -4.50 -2.07
C GLY A 70 -17.87 -3.68 -3.36
N GLY A 71 -16.86 -3.84 -4.25
CA GLY A 71 -16.83 -3.24 -5.59
C GLY A 71 -15.77 -2.15 -5.77
N GLN A 72 -15.63 -1.71 -7.02
CA GLN A 72 -14.60 -0.76 -7.46
C GLN A 72 -14.63 0.61 -6.74
N GLN A 73 -15.70 0.96 -6.05
CA GLN A 73 -15.79 2.20 -5.29
C GLN A 73 -14.97 2.17 -4.01
N HIS A 74 -14.59 0.99 -3.51
CA HIS A 74 -13.84 0.79 -2.27
C HIS A 74 -12.37 0.39 -2.49
N ILE A 75 -12.02 -0.05 -3.71
CA ILE A 75 -10.67 -0.52 -4.04
C ILE A 75 -10.16 0.09 -5.35
N ASP A 76 -8.86 0.39 -5.40
CA ASP A 76 -8.12 0.82 -6.60
C ASP A 76 -7.07 -0.23 -6.89
N ILE A 77 -7.28 -1.00 -7.97
CA ILE A 77 -6.36 -2.07 -8.38
C ILE A 77 -5.54 -1.64 -9.59
N LYS A 78 -4.22 -1.78 -9.46
CA LYS A 78 -3.27 -1.73 -10.56
C LYS A 78 -2.71 -3.13 -10.80
N LEU A 79 -2.83 -3.62 -12.03
CA LEU A 79 -2.17 -4.83 -12.49
C LEU A 79 -0.98 -4.45 -13.35
N VAL A 80 0.24 -4.76 -12.90
CA VAL A 80 1.46 -4.54 -13.68
C VAL A 80 1.95 -5.85 -14.26
N ILE A 81 2.05 -5.90 -15.59
CA ILE A 81 2.46 -7.08 -16.36
C ILE A 81 3.80 -6.76 -17.03
N HIS A 82 4.78 -7.67 -16.92
CA HIS A 82 6.05 -7.49 -17.62
C HIS A 82 6.79 -8.80 -17.92
N GLY A 83 7.90 -8.68 -18.66
CA GLY A 83 8.82 -9.78 -18.93
C GLY A 83 8.13 -10.95 -19.64
N PRO A 84 8.40 -12.19 -19.20
CA PRO A 84 7.87 -13.40 -19.84
C PRO A 84 6.35 -13.54 -19.88
N ALA A 85 5.61 -12.73 -19.12
CA ALA A 85 4.15 -12.73 -19.15
C ALA A 85 3.57 -12.06 -20.40
N LEU A 86 4.31 -11.14 -21.06
CA LEU A 86 3.79 -10.36 -22.19
C LEU A 86 3.14 -11.22 -23.28
N PRO A 87 3.76 -12.33 -23.79
CA PRO A 87 3.18 -13.14 -24.85
C PRO A 87 1.80 -13.73 -24.54
N LEU A 88 1.46 -13.87 -23.25
CA LEU A 88 0.14 -14.36 -22.82
C LEU A 88 -0.98 -13.35 -23.13
N PHE A 89 -0.65 -12.09 -23.36
CA PHE A 89 -1.59 -10.99 -23.58
C PHE A 89 -1.57 -10.47 -25.02
N GLU A 90 -0.94 -11.21 -25.97
CA GLU A 90 -1.01 -10.90 -27.41
C GLU A 90 -2.41 -11.19 -27.93
N LYS A 91 -3.08 -10.20 -28.58
CA LYS A 91 -4.48 -10.29 -29.00
C LYS A 91 -4.81 -11.46 -29.94
N ASP A 92 -3.84 -11.82 -30.78
CA ASP A 92 -4.06 -12.86 -31.83
C ASP A 92 -3.74 -14.28 -31.33
N LYS A 93 -3.20 -14.42 -30.08
CA LYS A 93 -2.75 -15.70 -29.54
C LYS A 93 -3.31 -16.02 -28.16
N ILE A 94 -4.14 -15.13 -27.65
CA ILE A 94 -4.63 -15.23 -26.27
C ILE A 94 -5.49 -16.47 -26.06
N ASP A 95 -5.27 -17.13 -24.94
CA ASP A 95 -6.18 -18.15 -24.43
C ASP A 95 -7.56 -17.54 -24.15
N PRO A 96 -8.67 -18.14 -24.67
CA PRO A 96 -10.01 -17.57 -24.49
C PRO A 96 -10.46 -17.41 -23.05
N GLU A 97 -10.04 -18.30 -22.14
CA GLU A 97 -10.36 -18.20 -20.72
C GLU A 97 -9.59 -17.04 -20.05
N LEU A 98 -8.31 -16.90 -20.41
CA LEU A 98 -7.50 -15.76 -19.93
C LEU A 98 -8.09 -14.44 -20.40
N LYS A 99 -8.51 -14.36 -21.69
CA LYS A 99 -9.20 -13.18 -22.22
C LYS A 99 -10.46 -12.83 -21.45
N LYS A 100 -11.33 -13.83 -21.23
CA LYS A 100 -12.58 -13.62 -20.47
C LYS A 100 -12.32 -13.07 -19.07
N LYS A 101 -11.31 -13.62 -18.36
CA LYS A 101 -10.93 -13.14 -17.03
C LYS A 101 -10.34 -11.73 -17.08
N PHE A 102 -9.57 -11.42 -18.12
CA PHE A 102 -9.00 -10.09 -18.32
C PHE A 102 -10.08 -9.03 -18.57
N ASP A 103 -11.02 -9.32 -19.48
CA ASP A 103 -12.14 -8.43 -19.75
C ASP A 103 -12.96 -8.17 -18.47
N LEU A 104 -13.22 -9.21 -17.68
CA LEU A 104 -13.98 -9.10 -16.42
C LEU A 104 -13.32 -8.16 -15.41
N ILE A 105 -12.00 -8.26 -15.21
CA ILE A 105 -11.33 -7.36 -14.25
C ILE A 105 -11.33 -5.90 -14.70
N LEU A 106 -11.33 -5.65 -16.03
CA LEU A 106 -11.46 -4.28 -16.55
C LEU A 106 -12.88 -3.73 -16.33
N GLU A 107 -13.91 -4.57 -16.53
CA GLU A 107 -15.31 -4.23 -16.21
C GLU A 107 -15.49 -3.94 -14.73
N ASP A 108 -14.79 -4.66 -13.85
CA ASP A 108 -14.74 -4.44 -12.41
C ASP A 108 -13.93 -3.18 -12.00
N GLY A 109 -13.33 -2.47 -12.96
CA GLY A 109 -12.61 -1.21 -12.73
C GLY A 109 -11.13 -1.35 -12.37
N ALA A 110 -10.52 -2.52 -12.57
CA ALA A 110 -9.07 -2.66 -12.46
C ALA A 110 -8.36 -1.99 -13.64
N HIS A 111 -7.17 -1.44 -13.39
CA HIS A 111 -6.30 -0.86 -14.41
C HIS A 111 -5.13 -1.80 -14.69
N ALA A 112 -4.95 -2.18 -15.95
CA ALA A 112 -3.88 -3.10 -16.38
C ALA A 112 -2.80 -2.35 -17.18
N GLU A 113 -1.55 -2.48 -16.72
CA GLU A 113 -0.40 -1.82 -17.32
C GLU A 113 0.60 -2.85 -17.87
N MET A 114 1.07 -2.65 -19.11
CA MET A 114 2.14 -3.44 -19.73
C MET A 114 3.46 -2.66 -19.73
N CYS A 115 4.52 -3.32 -19.29
CA CYS A 115 5.87 -2.76 -19.24
C CYS A 115 6.36 -2.34 -20.62
N GLN A 116 6.74 -1.08 -20.79
CA GLN A 116 7.23 -0.54 -22.06
C GLN A 116 8.56 -1.19 -22.48
N VAL A 117 9.45 -1.49 -21.54
CA VAL A 117 10.71 -2.20 -21.83
C VAL A 117 10.42 -3.63 -22.30
N SER A 118 9.43 -4.31 -21.72
CA SER A 118 9.03 -5.65 -22.20
C SER A 118 8.48 -5.58 -23.62
N MET A 119 7.62 -4.62 -23.92
CA MET A 119 7.13 -4.42 -25.29
C MET A 119 8.28 -4.23 -26.27
N LYS A 120 9.26 -3.39 -25.94
CA LYS A 120 10.46 -3.18 -26.78
C LYS A 120 11.28 -4.46 -26.96
N ILE A 121 11.51 -5.24 -25.92
CA ILE A 121 12.30 -6.48 -25.96
C ILE A 121 11.61 -7.53 -26.85
N PHE A 122 10.28 -7.64 -26.75
CA PHE A 122 9.50 -8.61 -27.53
C PHE A 122 9.12 -8.07 -28.92
N GLY A 123 9.52 -6.84 -29.28
CA GLY A 123 9.19 -6.23 -30.57
C GLY A 123 7.69 -6.01 -30.76
N LYS A 124 6.98 -5.64 -29.68
CA LYS A 124 5.53 -5.45 -29.63
C LYS A 124 5.18 -4.00 -29.34
N SER A 125 4.03 -3.59 -29.86
CA SER A 125 3.33 -2.35 -29.50
C SER A 125 2.07 -2.66 -28.70
N LEU A 126 1.38 -1.65 -28.17
CA LEU A 126 0.07 -1.85 -27.54
C LEU A 126 -0.99 -2.38 -28.50
N GLU A 127 -0.85 -2.06 -29.79
CA GLU A 127 -1.76 -2.53 -30.84
C GLU A 127 -1.69 -4.06 -31.07
N ASP A 128 -0.58 -4.69 -30.65
CA ASP A 128 -0.40 -6.15 -30.71
C ASP A 128 -0.98 -6.86 -29.49
N LEU A 129 -1.36 -6.11 -28.46
CA LEU A 129 -1.80 -6.65 -27.18
C LEU A 129 -3.32 -6.50 -27.00
N LEU A 130 -3.85 -7.09 -25.94
CA LEU A 130 -5.27 -6.98 -25.59
C LEU A 130 -5.68 -5.51 -25.40
N PRO A 131 -6.86 -5.15 -25.94
CA PRO A 131 -7.46 -3.86 -25.64
C PRO A 131 -7.66 -3.66 -24.13
N GLY A 132 -7.45 -2.43 -23.65
CA GLY A 132 -7.55 -2.11 -22.23
C GLY A 132 -6.24 -2.21 -21.46
N LEU A 133 -5.16 -2.70 -22.09
CA LEU A 133 -3.81 -2.53 -21.58
C LEU A 133 -3.30 -1.11 -21.85
N GLU A 134 -2.68 -0.51 -20.84
CA GLU A 134 -2.00 0.78 -20.92
C GLU A 134 -0.48 0.59 -20.79
N PRO A 135 0.35 1.49 -21.32
CA PRO A 135 1.78 1.44 -21.04
C PRO A 135 2.03 1.83 -19.59
N THR A 136 2.97 1.16 -18.90
CA THR A 136 3.39 1.61 -17.58
C THR A 136 3.83 3.07 -17.59
N LEU A 137 3.46 3.87 -16.59
CA LEU A 137 3.84 5.30 -16.51
C LEU A 137 5.36 5.50 -16.50
N HIS A 138 6.11 4.57 -15.90
CA HIS A 138 7.56 4.50 -16.03
C HIS A 138 7.91 3.37 -17.00
N PRO A 139 8.84 3.56 -17.96
CA PRO A 139 9.17 2.51 -18.93
C PRO A 139 9.57 1.16 -18.33
N VAL A 140 10.21 1.18 -17.16
CA VAL A 140 10.70 -0.01 -16.45
C VAL A 140 9.69 -0.43 -15.37
N ALA A 141 9.12 -1.63 -15.49
CA ALA A 141 8.08 -2.12 -14.57
C ALA A 141 8.51 -2.14 -13.09
N VAL A 142 9.74 -2.55 -12.78
CA VAL A 142 10.21 -2.60 -11.38
C VAL A 142 10.26 -1.21 -10.74
N LYS A 143 10.54 -0.16 -11.51
CA LYS A 143 10.45 1.22 -11.03
C LYS A 143 8.99 1.63 -10.85
N ARG A 144 8.12 1.29 -11.80
CA ARG A 144 6.67 1.55 -11.66
C ARG A 144 6.08 0.88 -10.43
N ILE A 145 6.46 -0.38 -10.15
CA ILE A 145 6.06 -1.13 -8.95
C ILE A 145 6.52 -0.40 -7.68
N ALA A 146 7.78 0.03 -7.63
CA ALA A 146 8.32 0.79 -6.48
C ALA A 146 7.57 2.12 -6.28
N ASP A 147 7.23 2.83 -7.37
CA ASP A 147 6.47 4.07 -7.32
C ASP A 147 5.05 3.86 -6.77
N LEU A 148 4.38 2.79 -7.21
CA LEU A 148 3.06 2.44 -6.70
C LEU A 148 3.11 2.10 -5.19
N GLN A 149 4.11 1.30 -4.76
CA GLN A 149 4.30 1.00 -3.34
C GLN A 149 4.56 2.27 -2.51
N SER A 150 5.35 3.22 -3.01
CA SER A 150 5.57 4.52 -2.34
C SER A 150 4.30 5.38 -2.25
N GLN A 151 3.32 5.14 -3.12
CA GLN A 151 2.00 5.77 -3.13
C GLN A 151 0.98 5.04 -2.24
N GLY A 152 1.42 4.01 -1.50
CA GLY A 152 0.60 3.26 -0.57
C GLY A 152 -0.14 2.05 -1.17
N TYR A 153 0.24 1.59 -2.37
CA TYR A 153 -0.30 0.35 -2.91
C TYR A 153 0.29 -0.87 -2.20
N LEU A 154 -0.57 -1.73 -1.69
CA LEU A 154 -0.21 -3.04 -1.14
C LEU A 154 0.19 -3.97 -2.28
N TYR A 155 1.36 -4.60 -2.16
CA TYR A 155 1.90 -5.45 -3.22
C TYR A 155 1.46 -6.90 -3.07
N ILE A 156 0.90 -7.47 -4.15
CA ILE A 156 0.52 -8.89 -4.25
C ILE A 156 1.16 -9.49 -5.51
N LYS A 157 1.86 -10.60 -5.34
CA LYS A 157 2.40 -11.42 -6.42
C LYS A 157 1.82 -12.84 -6.27
N PRO A 158 0.86 -13.23 -7.12
CA PRO A 158 0.28 -14.58 -7.17
C PRO A 158 1.29 -15.65 -7.59
#